data_8ba9f84a6e766b319e3f00250543cb44
#
_entry.id   8ba9f84a6e766b319e3f00250543cb44
#
_cell.length_a   1.000
_cell.length_b   1.000
_cell.length_c   1.000
_cell.angle_alpha   90.00
_cell.angle_beta   90.00
_cell.angle_gamma   90.00
#
_symmetry.space_group_name_H-M   'P 1'
#
loop_
_entity.id
_entity.type
_entity.pdbx_description
1 polymer ?
#
loop_
_entity_poly.entity_id
_entity_poly.type
_entity_poly.pdbx_seq_one_letter_code
_entity_poly.pdbx_strand_id
1 'polypeptide(L)'
;MYNFDVEMPTSIADAVKALGREEAQPMSGGQTLIPTLKARLAAPSVLVSLHGIPEMKGVCTNDAGQLCIGGATTHATVAREAAAHYPALASLAARIGDPAVRNRGTIGGSVANNDPSACYPAAVLASGATVVTNKRTVAADDYFLGMFETALEEGEIVTEVKFPIPEAAHYEKHLQPASRFPLVAVFVAKFSDGVRVAVTGASENGVFRWTEAEAALTADFSADAVAGLKADGSAMISDLHGSGTYRAHLVGVMTKRAVAAITG
;
A
#
# COMPACT_ATOMS: atom_id res chain seq x y z
N MET A 1 25.47 -2.25 10.60
CA MET A 1 25.28 -1.28 9.50
C MET A 1 26.63 -0.73 9.07
N TYR A 2 26.79 -0.32 7.83
CA TYR A 2 27.91 0.51 7.40
C TYR A 2 27.70 1.95 7.91
N ASN A 3 28.73 2.77 7.85
CA ASN A 3 28.61 4.19 8.23
C ASN A 3 27.86 4.96 7.14
N PHE A 4 27.05 5.91 7.57
CA PHE A 4 26.34 6.85 6.69
C PHE A 4 26.11 8.17 7.45
N ASP A 5 25.95 9.24 6.70
CA ASP A 5 25.47 10.51 7.24
C ASP A 5 23.94 10.55 7.28
N VAL A 6 23.38 11.44 8.12
CA VAL A 6 21.93 11.66 8.18
C VAL A 6 21.64 13.13 7.92
N GLU A 7 20.82 13.42 6.93
CA GLU A 7 20.24 14.74 6.70
C GLU A 7 18.78 14.76 7.11
N MET A 8 18.36 15.87 7.72
CA MET A 8 17.01 16.06 8.26
C MET A 8 16.37 17.34 7.68
N PRO A 9 16.02 17.32 6.38
CA PRO A 9 15.38 18.46 5.73
C PRO A 9 14.00 18.75 6.35
N THR A 10 13.59 20.01 6.27
CA THR A 10 12.28 20.48 6.75
C THR A 10 11.35 20.92 5.62
N SER A 11 11.80 20.79 4.35
CA SER A 11 11.01 21.03 3.15
C SER A 11 11.23 19.94 2.10
N ILE A 12 10.26 19.76 1.19
CA ILE A 12 10.39 18.85 0.04
C ILE A 12 11.57 19.28 -0.84
N ALA A 13 11.74 20.60 -1.06
CA ALA A 13 12.82 21.12 -1.89
C ALA A 13 14.21 20.77 -1.35
N ASP A 14 14.42 20.91 -0.03
CA ASP A 14 15.68 20.56 0.62
C ASP A 14 15.92 19.04 0.60
N ALA A 15 14.86 18.23 0.76
CA ALA A 15 14.95 16.78 0.66
C ALA A 15 15.39 16.33 -0.74
N VAL A 16 14.78 16.88 -1.79
CA VAL A 16 15.14 16.61 -3.19
C VAL A 16 16.59 17.02 -3.48
N LYS A 17 17.01 18.18 -2.97
CA LYS A 17 18.41 18.64 -3.10
C LYS A 17 19.38 17.67 -2.40
N ALA A 18 19.06 17.20 -1.20
CA ALA A 18 19.87 16.24 -0.45
C ALA A 18 19.96 14.88 -1.16
N LEU A 19 18.86 14.43 -1.78
CA LEU A 19 18.81 13.19 -2.58
C LEU A 19 19.62 13.27 -3.88
N GLY A 20 20.03 14.44 -4.33
CA GLY A 20 20.97 14.59 -5.45
C GLY A 20 22.42 14.25 -5.13
N ARG A 21 22.75 13.91 -3.88
CA ARG A 21 24.10 13.41 -3.51
C ARG A 21 24.24 11.95 -3.94
N GLU A 22 25.49 11.58 -4.27
CA GLU A 22 25.83 10.20 -4.63
C GLU A 22 25.43 9.22 -3.51
N GLU A 23 24.77 8.12 -3.87
CA GLU A 23 24.30 7.08 -2.96
C GLU A 23 23.36 7.59 -1.83
N ALA A 24 22.72 8.74 -1.99
CA ALA A 24 21.73 9.23 -1.04
C ALA A 24 20.43 8.41 -1.16
N GLN A 25 19.85 8.03 -0.02
CA GLN A 25 18.63 7.25 0.03
C GLN A 25 17.55 7.89 0.92
N PRO A 26 16.30 8.02 0.44
CA PRO A 26 15.22 8.56 1.26
C PRO A 26 14.84 7.59 2.38
N MET A 27 14.61 8.12 3.57
CA MET A 27 14.12 7.36 4.71
C MET A 27 12.90 8.05 5.31
N SER A 28 11.73 7.41 5.24
CA SER A 28 10.54 7.87 5.94
C SER A 28 10.43 7.18 7.32
N GLY A 29 9.57 6.19 7.50
CA GLY A 29 9.40 5.48 8.77
C GLY A 29 10.54 4.53 9.16
N GLY A 30 11.40 4.15 8.21
CA GLY A 30 12.56 3.29 8.42
C GLY A 30 12.24 1.81 8.72
N GLN A 31 10.96 1.39 8.64
CA GLN A 31 10.54 0.05 9.08
C GLN A 31 11.00 -1.08 8.15
N THR A 32 11.33 -0.80 6.91
CA THR A 32 12.00 -1.71 5.98
C THR A 32 13.49 -1.38 5.89
N LEU A 33 13.84 -0.11 5.68
CA LEU A 33 15.21 0.31 5.41
C LEU A 33 16.15 0.02 6.58
N ILE A 34 15.76 0.31 7.83
CA ILE A 34 16.64 0.07 8.99
C ILE A 34 16.98 -1.42 9.18
N PRO A 35 16.02 -2.37 9.10
CA PRO A 35 16.35 -3.81 9.05
C PRO A 35 17.31 -4.17 7.91
N THR A 36 17.10 -3.65 6.71
CA THR A 36 17.97 -3.87 5.54
C THR A 36 19.40 -3.41 5.80
N LEU A 37 19.57 -2.20 6.38
CA LEU A 37 20.89 -1.67 6.77
C LEU A 37 21.55 -2.50 7.87
N LYS A 38 20.77 -2.98 8.87
CA LYS A 38 21.28 -3.87 9.92
C LYS A 38 21.76 -5.20 9.35
N ALA A 39 21.09 -5.73 8.36
CA ALA A 39 21.48 -6.94 7.63
C ALA A 39 22.64 -6.71 6.64
N ARG A 40 23.11 -5.46 6.46
CA ARG A 40 24.14 -5.06 5.50
C ARG A 40 23.78 -5.36 4.03
N LEU A 41 22.49 -5.32 3.72
CA LEU A 41 21.99 -5.50 2.34
C LEU A 41 21.91 -4.20 1.55
N ALA A 42 22.17 -3.06 2.19
CA ALA A 42 22.32 -1.75 1.56
C ALA A 42 23.42 -0.95 2.27
N ALA A 43 24.06 -0.03 1.55
CA ALA A 43 25.17 0.78 2.02
C ALA A 43 25.08 2.23 1.49
N PRO A 44 24.00 2.97 1.79
CA PRO A 44 23.91 4.37 1.37
C PRO A 44 25.00 5.20 2.03
N SER A 45 25.47 6.24 1.35
CA SER A 45 26.38 7.24 1.93
C SER A 45 25.63 8.23 2.82
N VAL A 46 24.38 8.53 2.47
CA VAL A 46 23.51 9.50 3.16
C VAL A 46 22.09 8.97 3.26
N LEU A 47 21.50 9.08 4.45
CA LEU A 47 20.06 8.91 4.67
C LEU A 47 19.37 10.27 4.76
N VAL A 48 18.43 10.53 3.86
CA VAL A 48 17.63 11.75 3.86
C VAL A 48 16.30 11.47 4.55
N SER A 49 16.14 12.00 5.76
CA SER A 49 14.94 11.78 6.58
C SER A 49 13.77 12.62 6.09
N LEU A 50 12.70 11.97 5.61
CA LEU A 50 11.47 12.64 5.19
C LEU A 50 10.53 12.94 6.36
N HIS A 51 10.82 12.38 7.55
CA HIS A 51 9.92 12.47 8.71
C HIS A 51 9.79 13.91 9.25
N GLY A 52 10.79 14.77 9.03
CA GLY A 52 10.80 16.16 9.47
C GLY A 52 9.96 17.13 8.63
N ILE A 53 9.45 16.71 7.46
CA ILE A 53 8.80 17.58 6.47
C ILE A 53 7.30 17.72 6.77
N PRO A 54 6.81 18.92 7.21
CA PRO A 54 5.40 19.10 7.55
C PRO A 54 4.46 18.93 6.34
N GLU A 55 4.89 19.39 5.16
CA GLU A 55 4.13 19.32 3.89
C GLU A 55 3.78 17.89 3.47
N MET A 56 4.51 16.90 3.96
CA MET A 56 4.30 15.49 3.68
C MET A 56 3.45 14.78 4.75
N LYS A 57 2.80 15.51 5.66
CA LYS A 57 2.04 14.93 6.78
C LYS A 57 0.59 15.36 6.79
N GLY A 58 -0.25 14.51 7.35
CA GLY A 58 -1.65 14.78 7.61
C GLY A 58 -2.59 14.01 6.73
N VAL A 59 -3.86 14.11 7.09
CA VAL A 59 -5.01 13.51 6.40
C VAL A 59 -6.03 14.62 6.22
N CYS A 60 -6.47 14.88 5.01
CA CYS A 60 -7.49 15.89 4.68
C CYS A 60 -8.35 15.42 3.52
N THR A 61 -9.43 16.15 3.25
CA THR A 61 -10.20 16.01 2.01
C THR A 61 -9.96 17.24 1.13
N ASN A 62 -9.83 17.03 -0.17
CA ASN A 62 -9.72 18.13 -1.14
C ASN A 62 -11.10 18.54 -1.68
N ASP A 63 -11.13 19.60 -2.49
CA ASP A 63 -12.37 20.14 -3.10
C ASP A 63 -13.07 19.15 -4.04
N ALA A 64 -12.35 18.15 -4.55
CA ALA A 64 -12.91 17.06 -5.35
C ALA A 64 -13.49 15.90 -4.49
N GLY A 65 -13.51 16.04 -3.16
CA GLY A 65 -14.02 15.01 -2.24
C GLY A 65 -13.09 13.80 -2.07
N GLN A 66 -11.84 13.87 -2.53
CA GLN A 66 -10.87 12.80 -2.36
C GLN A 66 -10.20 12.91 -0.98
N LEU A 67 -9.91 11.77 -0.35
CA LEU A 67 -9.06 11.70 0.83
C LEU A 67 -7.59 11.84 0.43
N CYS A 68 -6.93 12.86 0.93
CA CYS A 68 -5.52 13.16 0.69
C CYS A 68 -4.69 12.80 1.91
N ILE A 69 -3.65 11.99 1.73
CA ILE A 69 -2.77 11.54 2.81
C ILE A 69 -1.32 11.84 2.45
N GLY A 70 -0.68 12.69 3.23
CA GLY A 70 0.73 13.02 3.05
C GLY A 70 1.65 11.80 3.19
N GLY A 71 2.67 11.68 2.32
CA GLY A 71 3.53 10.50 2.22
C GLY A 71 4.30 10.15 3.49
N ALA A 72 4.61 11.12 4.36
CA ALA A 72 5.25 10.90 5.66
C ALA A 72 4.25 10.70 6.81
N THR A 73 2.96 10.55 6.53
CA THR A 73 1.92 10.26 7.54
C THR A 73 2.05 8.82 8.02
N THR A 74 2.11 8.65 9.35
CA THR A 74 2.27 7.31 9.96
C THR A 74 1.00 6.48 9.85
N HIS A 75 1.15 5.16 9.83
CA HIS A 75 0.01 4.24 9.80
C HIS A 75 -0.95 4.47 10.97
N ALA A 76 -0.43 4.78 12.16
CA ALA A 76 -1.25 5.09 13.33
C ALA A 76 -2.10 6.36 13.13
N THR A 77 -1.54 7.36 12.47
CA THR A 77 -2.26 8.59 12.12
C THR A 77 -3.34 8.32 11.08
N VAL A 78 -3.01 7.57 10.02
CA VAL A 78 -3.99 7.16 8.99
C VAL A 78 -5.13 6.38 9.62
N ALA A 79 -4.84 5.41 10.49
CA ALA A 79 -5.86 4.60 11.18
C ALA A 79 -6.83 5.44 12.01
N ARG A 80 -6.36 6.52 12.63
CA ARG A 80 -7.17 7.41 13.46
C ARG A 80 -7.94 8.43 12.62
N GLU A 81 -7.25 9.11 11.70
CA GLU A 81 -7.77 10.31 11.04
C GLU A 81 -8.55 10.02 9.76
N ALA A 82 -8.25 8.90 9.06
CA ALA A 82 -9.03 8.49 7.91
C ALA A 82 -10.37 7.81 8.28
N ALA A 83 -10.58 7.45 9.56
CA ALA A 83 -11.75 6.65 9.99
C ALA A 83 -13.10 7.30 9.68
N ALA A 84 -13.20 8.63 9.78
CA ALA A 84 -14.43 9.37 9.51
C ALA A 84 -14.75 9.51 8.01
N HIS A 85 -13.75 9.35 7.14
CA HIS A 85 -13.89 9.60 5.71
C HIS A 85 -13.79 8.32 4.87
N TYR A 86 -12.89 7.42 5.25
CA TYR A 86 -12.65 6.16 4.55
C TYR A 86 -12.39 5.02 5.55
N PRO A 87 -13.43 4.47 6.20
CA PRO A 87 -13.30 3.48 7.27
C PRO A 87 -12.49 2.23 6.88
N ALA A 88 -12.65 1.73 5.65
CA ALA A 88 -11.92 0.56 5.15
C ALA A 88 -10.40 0.79 5.09
N LEU A 89 -9.96 1.98 4.65
CA LEU A 89 -8.55 2.36 4.61
C LEU A 89 -7.99 2.54 6.03
N ALA A 90 -8.75 3.14 6.93
CA ALA A 90 -8.38 3.27 8.34
C ALA A 90 -8.23 1.89 9.02
N SER A 91 -9.17 0.97 8.75
CA SER A 91 -9.12 -0.41 9.22
C SER A 91 -7.88 -1.15 8.69
N LEU A 92 -7.57 -0.99 7.39
CA LEU A 92 -6.33 -1.52 6.81
C LEU A 92 -5.10 -1.02 7.57
N ALA A 93 -4.99 0.29 7.77
CA ALA A 93 -3.85 0.92 8.44
C ALA A 93 -3.69 0.42 9.89
N ALA A 94 -4.80 0.24 10.62
CA ALA A 94 -4.82 -0.30 11.98
C ALA A 94 -4.33 -1.76 12.07
N ARG A 95 -4.38 -2.51 10.97
CA ARG A 95 -3.98 -3.93 10.87
C ARG A 95 -2.55 -4.14 10.34
N ILE A 96 -1.77 -3.07 10.12
CA ILE A 96 -0.37 -3.15 9.70
C ILE A 96 0.51 -3.42 10.92
N GLY A 97 1.27 -4.52 10.90
CA GLY A 97 2.28 -4.83 11.91
C GLY A 97 1.76 -4.72 13.35
N ASP A 98 2.62 -4.23 14.21
CA ASP A 98 2.33 -3.91 15.62
C ASP A 98 2.29 -2.39 15.87
N PRO A 99 1.96 -1.93 17.10
CA PRO A 99 1.92 -0.49 17.40
C PRO A 99 3.26 0.23 17.19
N ALA A 100 4.41 -0.43 17.41
CA ALA A 100 5.72 0.19 17.20
C ALA A 100 5.96 0.44 15.71
N VAL A 101 5.61 -0.52 14.85
CA VAL A 101 5.63 -0.36 13.39
C VAL A 101 4.68 0.75 12.95
N ARG A 102 3.43 0.74 13.43
CA ARG A 102 2.43 1.73 13.01
C ARG A 102 2.77 3.18 13.40
N ASN A 103 3.45 3.37 14.53
CA ASN A 103 3.85 4.71 14.99
C ASN A 103 5.06 5.28 14.21
N ARG A 104 5.73 4.48 13.40
CA ARG A 104 6.90 4.90 12.61
C ARG A 104 6.71 4.74 11.11
N GLY A 105 6.22 3.58 10.66
CA GLY A 105 5.96 3.30 9.26
C GLY A 105 4.94 4.27 8.67
N THR A 106 5.11 4.65 7.41
CA THR A 106 4.34 5.68 6.71
C THR A 106 3.72 5.13 5.43
N ILE A 107 2.61 5.74 4.99
CA ILE A 107 1.94 5.34 3.76
C ILE A 107 2.87 5.50 2.54
N GLY A 108 3.56 6.64 2.40
CA GLY A 108 4.46 6.88 1.28
C GLY A 108 5.64 5.91 1.26
N GLY A 109 6.21 5.59 2.43
CA GLY A 109 7.27 4.59 2.53
C GLY A 109 6.80 3.18 2.13
N SER A 110 5.58 2.80 2.51
CA SER A 110 4.99 1.51 2.12
C SER A 110 4.70 1.44 0.62
N VAL A 111 4.14 2.50 0.04
CA VAL A 111 3.80 2.58 -1.39
C VAL A 111 5.07 2.63 -2.24
N ALA A 112 6.09 3.39 -1.83
CA ALA A 112 7.36 3.47 -2.56
C ALA A 112 8.17 2.17 -2.49
N ASN A 113 8.12 1.45 -1.36
CA ASN A 113 8.83 0.17 -1.23
C ASN A 113 8.18 -0.97 -2.01
N ASN A 114 6.87 -0.90 -2.22
CA ASN A 114 6.07 -1.90 -2.94
C ASN A 114 6.41 -3.36 -2.60
N ASP A 115 6.53 -3.65 -1.32
CA ASP A 115 6.69 -5.03 -0.85
C ASP A 115 5.46 -5.86 -1.27
N PRO A 116 5.61 -7.05 -1.87
CA PRO A 116 4.48 -7.88 -2.28
C PRO A 116 3.53 -8.24 -1.13
N SER A 117 4.00 -8.18 0.12
CA SER A 117 3.20 -8.40 1.33
C SER A 117 2.78 -7.11 2.03
N ALA A 118 2.92 -5.94 1.38
CA ALA A 118 2.41 -4.70 1.95
C ALA A 118 0.88 -4.61 1.82
N CYS A 119 0.23 -3.94 2.78
CA CYS A 119 -1.22 -3.79 2.79
C CYS A 119 -1.71 -2.65 1.87
N TYR A 120 -1.03 -1.49 1.89
CA TYR A 120 -1.48 -0.30 1.14
C TYR A 120 -1.56 -0.46 -0.38
N PRO A 121 -0.68 -1.20 -1.07
CA PRO A 121 -0.79 -1.32 -2.52
C PRO A 121 -2.17 -1.81 -2.98
N ALA A 122 -2.80 -2.74 -2.25
CA ALA A 122 -4.15 -3.20 -2.58
C ALA A 122 -5.20 -2.07 -2.45
N ALA A 123 -5.12 -1.24 -1.41
CA ALA A 123 -6.04 -0.12 -1.24
C ALA A 123 -5.81 0.97 -2.29
N VAL A 124 -4.55 1.29 -2.60
CA VAL A 124 -4.18 2.28 -3.62
C VAL A 124 -4.72 1.86 -4.98
N LEU A 125 -4.51 0.59 -5.36
CA LEU A 125 -4.94 0.05 -6.64
C LEU A 125 -6.47 -0.10 -6.73
N ALA A 126 -7.13 -0.66 -5.71
CA ALA A 126 -8.58 -0.84 -5.70
C ALA A 126 -9.35 0.48 -5.61
N SER A 127 -8.78 1.50 -4.97
CA SER A 127 -9.42 2.83 -4.95
C SER A 127 -9.23 3.61 -6.25
N GLY A 128 -8.40 3.15 -7.19
CA GLY A 128 -7.99 3.97 -8.33
C GLY A 128 -7.31 5.26 -7.87
N ALA A 129 -6.48 5.16 -6.84
CA ALA A 129 -5.85 6.31 -6.21
C ALA A 129 -4.82 6.98 -7.15
N THR A 130 -4.44 8.21 -6.81
CA THR A 130 -3.36 8.92 -7.48
C THR A 130 -2.19 9.06 -6.52
N VAL A 131 -1.01 8.60 -6.93
CA VAL A 131 0.24 8.82 -6.22
C VAL A 131 0.85 10.13 -6.68
N VAL A 132 1.05 11.06 -5.75
CA VAL A 132 1.66 12.36 -6.02
C VAL A 132 3.12 12.29 -5.59
N THR A 133 4.00 12.75 -6.45
CA THR A 133 5.43 12.83 -6.17
C THR A 133 5.91 14.28 -6.18
N ASN A 134 7.19 14.50 -5.90
CA ASN A 134 7.81 15.82 -6.05
C ASN A 134 7.95 16.26 -7.52
N LYS A 135 7.71 15.37 -8.50
CA LYS A 135 7.85 15.64 -9.94
C LYS A 135 6.53 15.62 -10.71
N ARG A 136 5.61 14.70 -10.36
CA ARG A 136 4.42 14.38 -11.16
C ARG A 136 3.34 13.68 -10.34
N THR A 137 2.22 13.41 -10.98
CA THR A 137 1.18 12.51 -10.47
C THR A 137 1.14 11.24 -11.31
N VAL A 138 0.95 10.08 -10.67
CA VAL A 138 0.86 8.78 -11.34
C VAL A 138 -0.42 8.08 -10.90
N ALA A 139 -1.20 7.57 -11.84
CA ALA A 139 -2.37 6.77 -11.52
C ALA A 139 -1.97 5.44 -10.88
N ALA A 140 -2.78 4.92 -9.98
CA ALA A 140 -2.49 3.65 -9.30
C ALA A 140 -2.28 2.48 -10.26
N ASP A 141 -3.04 2.46 -11.37
CA ASP A 141 -2.95 1.41 -12.39
C ASP A 141 -1.60 1.43 -13.16
N ASP A 142 -0.89 2.57 -13.16
CA ASP A 142 0.41 2.76 -13.83
C ASP A 142 1.58 2.80 -12.83
N TYR A 143 1.31 2.72 -11.52
CA TYR A 143 2.32 2.97 -10.51
C TYR A 143 3.08 1.71 -10.09
N PHE A 144 2.39 0.57 -9.91
CA PHE A 144 2.99 -0.69 -9.46
C PHE A 144 3.41 -1.53 -10.67
N LEU A 145 4.72 -1.71 -10.88
CA LEU A 145 5.26 -2.38 -12.07
C LEU A 145 5.64 -3.83 -11.81
N GLY A 146 5.90 -4.20 -10.55
CA GLY A 146 6.31 -5.54 -10.14
C GLY A 146 6.64 -5.59 -8.65
N MET A 147 7.16 -6.71 -8.16
CA MET A 147 7.63 -6.82 -6.77
C MET A 147 8.79 -5.86 -6.53
N PHE A 148 8.67 -4.99 -5.50
CA PHE A 148 9.65 -3.95 -5.17
C PHE A 148 9.95 -2.98 -6.32
N GLU A 149 9.11 -2.95 -7.35
CA GLU A 149 9.26 -2.10 -8.51
C GLU A 149 8.06 -1.17 -8.67
N THR A 150 8.33 0.12 -8.84
CA THR A 150 7.33 1.17 -9.02
C THR A 150 7.74 2.11 -10.15
N ALA A 151 6.82 2.96 -10.59
CA ALA A 151 7.10 3.99 -11.59
C ALA A 151 7.96 5.16 -11.07
N LEU A 152 8.43 5.13 -9.81
CA LEU A 152 9.30 6.18 -9.26
C LEU A 152 10.65 6.18 -9.98
N GLU A 153 11.09 7.37 -10.34
CA GLU A 153 12.43 7.63 -10.90
C GLU A 153 13.44 7.92 -9.77
N GLU A 154 14.71 7.93 -10.12
CA GLU A 154 15.78 8.32 -9.18
C GLU A 154 15.55 9.73 -8.64
N GLY A 155 15.67 9.89 -7.31
CA GLY A 155 15.40 11.15 -6.61
C GLY A 155 13.92 11.53 -6.55
N GLU A 156 13.01 10.66 -7.00
CA GLU A 156 11.56 10.87 -6.90
C GLU A 156 11.05 10.31 -5.56
N ILE A 157 10.24 11.09 -4.85
CA ILE A 157 9.66 10.72 -3.56
C ILE A 157 8.14 10.87 -3.57
N VAL A 158 7.44 9.95 -2.91
CA VAL A 158 5.98 10.02 -2.72
C VAL A 158 5.68 11.10 -1.68
N THR A 159 5.07 12.20 -2.12
CA THR A 159 4.69 13.33 -1.26
C THR A 159 3.28 13.21 -0.71
N GLU A 160 2.35 12.61 -1.47
CA GLU A 160 0.95 12.44 -1.10
C GLU A 160 0.33 11.26 -1.85
N VAL A 161 -0.72 10.66 -1.29
CA VAL A 161 -1.61 9.72 -2.00
C VAL A 161 -3.04 10.21 -1.90
N LYS A 162 -3.73 10.36 -3.05
CA LYS A 162 -5.12 10.83 -3.15
C LYS A 162 -6.04 9.68 -3.47
N PHE A 163 -7.01 9.45 -2.62
CA PHE A 163 -7.97 8.35 -2.74
C PHE A 163 -9.35 8.88 -3.11
N PRO A 164 -9.91 8.52 -4.27
CA PRO A 164 -11.35 8.55 -4.45
C PRO A 164 -12.04 7.74 -3.35
N ILE A 165 -13.09 8.29 -2.76
CA ILE A 165 -13.82 7.62 -1.67
C ILE A 165 -14.93 6.78 -2.31
N PRO A 166 -14.93 5.44 -2.15
CA PRO A 166 -15.96 4.57 -2.69
C PRO A 166 -17.27 4.66 -1.90
N GLU A 167 -18.37 4.23 -2.49
CA GLU A 167 -19.67 4.08 -1.81
C GLU A 167 -19.58 3.07 -0.66
N ALA A 168 -18.83 1.98 -0.88
CA ALA A 168 -18.56 0.95 0.12
C ALA A 168 -17.21 0.29 -0.16
N ALA A 169 -16.51 -0.10 0.89
CA ALA A 169 -15.25 -0.84 0.75
C ALA A 169 -14.95 -1.70 1.98
N HIS A 170 -14.16 -2.74 1.76
CA HIS A 170 -13.65 -3.57 2.86
C HIS A 170 -12.25 -4.11 2.53
N TYR A 171 -11.42 -4.22 3.57
CA TYR A 171 -10.11 -4.87 3.52
C TYR A 171 -10.13 -6.17 4.31
N GLU A 172 -9.99 -7.29 3.63
CA GLU A 172 -9.90 -8.61 4.24
C GLU A 172 -8.50 -9.19 4.10
N LYS A 173 -7.96 -9.75 5.19
CA LYS A 173 -6.56 -10.15 5.29
C LYS A 173 -6.42 -11.50 5.96
N HIS A 174 -5.80 -12.46 5.27
CA HIS A 174 -5.28 -13.68 5.88
C HIS A 174 -3.96 -13.37 6.56
N LEU A 175 -4.01 -13.28 7.89
CA LEU A 175 -2.92 -12.79 8.72
C LEU A 175 -1.92 -13.90 9.03
N GLN A 176 -0.64 -13.66 8.80
CA GLN A 176 0.42 -14.52 9.32
C GLN A 176 0.69 -14.19 10.79
N PRO A 177 0.88 -15.21 11.66
CA PRO A 177 1.19 -14.98 13.07
C PRO A 177 2.47 -14.15 13.27
N ALA A 178 3.53 -14.46 12.52
CA ALA A 178 4.77 -13.69 12.55
C ALA A 178 4.61 -12.37 11.81
N SER A 179 4.98 -11.26 12.45
CA SER A 179 4.95 -9.89 11.90
C SER A 179 3.58 -9.42 11.41
N ARG A 180 2.55 -10.26 11.39
CA ARG A 180 1.19 -9.96 10.93
C ARG A 180 1.10 -9.48 9.48
N PHE A 181 2.04 -9.89 8.63
CA PHE A 181 1.96 -9.59 7.20
C PHE A 181 0.82 -10.37 6.54
N PRO A 182 0.24 -9.90 5.44
CA PRO A 182 -0.77 -10.66 4.69
C PRO A 182 -0.11 -11.80 3.93
N LEU A 183 -0.51 -13.03 4.19
CA LEU A 183 -0.23 -14.13 3.26
C LEU A 183 -0.98 -13.89 1.95
N VAL A 184 -2.25 -13.49 2.07
CA VAL A 184 -3.11 -12.96 1.02
C VAL A 184 -4.01 -11.91 1.66
N ALA A 185 -4.19 -10.77 1.01
CA ALA A 185 -5.22 -9.82 1.38
C ALA A 185 -5.88 -9.23 0.15
N VAL A 186 -7.14 -8.85 0.32
CA VAL A 186 -7.98 -8.30 -0.74
C VAL A 186 -8.59 -6.99 -0.27
N PHE A 187 -8.57 -5.99 -1.13
CA PHE A 187 -9.32 -4.76 -0.96
C PHE A 187 -10.42 -4.71 -2.01
N VAL A 188 -11.68 -4.66 -1.57
CA VAL A 188 -12.85 -4.49 -2.43
C VAL A 188 -13.35 -3.07 -2.27
N ALA A 189 -13.53 -2.36 -3.39
CA ALA A 189 -14.09 -1.01 -3.41
C ALA A 189 -15.21 -0.92 -4.45
N LYS A 190 -16.41 -0.50 -4.01
CA LYS A 190 -17.59 -0.30 -4.86
C LYS A 190 -17.76 1.19 -5.11
N PHE A 191 -17.78 1.55 -6.38
CA PHE A 191 -18.08 2.89 -6.88
C PHE A 191 -19.39 2.87 -7.67
N SER A 192 -19.91 4.05 -8.02
CA SER A 192 -21.12 4.19 -8.83
C SER A 192 -20.99 3.61 -10.26
N ASP A 193 -19.77 3.54 -10.78
CA ASP A 193 -19.43 3.05 -12.12
C ASP A 193 -18.90 1.60 -12.15
N GLY A 194 -18.75 0.94 -10.99
CA GLY A 194 -18.33 -0.45 -10.92
C GLY A 194 -17.61 -0.82 -9.63
N VAL A 195 -17.07 -2.03 -9.62
CA VAL A 195 -16.35 -2.59 -8.48
C VAL A 195 -14.89 -2.82 -8.86
N ARG A 196 -13.98 -2.48 -7.95
CA ARG A 196 -12.55 -2.79 -8.08
C ARG A 196 -12.14 -3.76 -6.96
N VAL A 197 -11.35 -4.75 -7.34
CA VAL A 197 -10.83 -5.80 -6.44
C VAL A 197 -9.33 -5.89 -6.62
N ALA A 198 -8.56 -5.48 -5.63
CA ALA A 198 -7.10 -5.61 -5.68
C ALA A 198 -6.59 -6.58 -4.62
N VAL A 199 -5.61 -7.38 -5.02
CA VAL A 199 -5.02 -8.47 -4.24
C VAL A 199 -3.56 -8.18 -3.96
N THR A 200 -3.14 -8.37 -2.72
CA THR A 200 -1.73 -8.30 -2.29
C THR A 200 -1.33 -9.57 -1.54
N GLY A 201 -0.04 -9.83 -1.43
CA GLY A 201 0.51 -11.00 -0.71
C GLY A 201 0.56 -12.27 -1.55
N ALA A 202 -0.14 -12.33 -2.67
CA ALA A 202 -0.37 -13.58 -3.40
C ALA A 202 0.57 -13.79 -4.60
N SER A 203 0.78 -12.77 -5.42
CA SER A 203 1.43 -12.89 -6.74
C SER A 203 2.92 -12.58 -6.71
N GLU A 204 3.69 -13.31 -7.54
CA GLU A 204 5.10 -13.02 -7.84
C GLU A 204 5.28 -11.70 -8.61
N ASN A 205 4.21 -11.18 -9.22
CA ASN A 205 4.21 -9.90 -9.93
C ASN A 205 3.79 -8.70 -9.01
N GLY A 206 3.66 -8.94 -7.70
CA GLY A 206 3.23 -7.90 -6.76
C GLY A 206 1.70 -7.77 -6.66
N VAL A 207 1.22 -6.56 -6.33
CA VAL A 207 -0.21 -6.26 -6.24
C VAL A 207 -0.87 -6.30 -7.61
N PHE A 208 -2.09 -6.84 -7.70
CA PHE A 208 -2.83 -6.93 -8.98
C PHE A 208 -4.33 -6.73 -8.78
N ARG A 209 -5.02 -6.37 -9.86
CA ARG A 209 -6.49 -6.34 -9.92
C ARG A 209 -7.02 -7.69 -10.37
N TRP A 210 -8.05 -8.19 -9.68
CA TRP A 210 -8.74 -9.42 -10.07
C TRP A 210 -9.96 -9.10 -10.91
N THR A 211 -9.73 -8.90 -12.21
CA THR A 211 -10.71 -8.38 -13.16
C THR A 211 -11.94 -9.25 -13.35
N GLU A 212 -11.81 -10.58 -13.22
CA GLU A 212 -12.94 -11.51 -13.28
C GLU A 212 -13.90 -11.32 -12.11
N ALA A 213 -13.36 -11.08 -10.90
CA ALA A 213 -14.17 -10.77 -9.73
C ALA A 213 -14.79 -9.37 -9.84
N GLU A 214 -14.09 -8.40 -10.39
CA GLU A 214 -14.62 -7.06 -10.64
C GLU A 214 -15.82 -7.10 -11.59
N ALA A 215 -15.73 -7.85 -12.69
CA ALA A 215 -16.82 -8.01 -13.65
C ALA A 215 -18.05 -8.68 -13.00
N ALA A 216 -17.83 -9.75 -12.24
CA ALA A 216 -18.91 -10.46 -11.55
C ALA A 216 -19.59 -9.57 -10.51
N LEU A 217 -18.81 -8.86 -9.69
CA LEU A 217 -19.33 -7.99 -8.62
C LEU A 217 -19.96 -6.69 -9.16
N THR A 218 -19.55 -6.23 -10.32
CA THR A 218 -20.20 -5.09 -10.98
C THR A 218 -21.57 -5.48 -11.49
N ALA A 219 -21.75 -6.74 -11.97
CA ALA A 219 -23.04 -7.26 -12.42
C ALA A 219 -23.97 -7.61 -11.25
N ASP A 220 -23.43 -8.23 -10.20
CA ASP A 220 -24.17 -8.61 -8.99
C ASP A 220 -23.25 -8.45 -7.76
N PHE A 221 -23.50 -7.42 -6.95
CA PHE A 221 -22.69 -7.15 -5.76
C PHE A 221 -23.12 -8.05 -4.59
N SER A 222 -22.82 -9.35 -4.73
CA SER A 222 -23.09 -10.35 -3.71
C SER A 222 -21.90 -11.28 -3.48
N ALA A 223 -21.82 -11.89 -2.29
CA ALA A 223 -20.78 -12.87 -1.97
C ALA A 223 -20.90 -14.14 -2.83
N ASP A 224 -22.09 -14.44 -3.34
CA ASP A 224 -22.34 -15.60 -4.20
C ASP A 224 -21.84 -15.38 -5.62
N ALA A 225 -21.82 -14.15 -6.13
CA ALA A 225 -21.29 -13.82 -7.44
C ALA A 225 -19.83 -14.25 -7.64
N VAL A 226 -19.04 -14.30 -6.56
CA VAL A 226 -17.62 -14.70 -6.59
C VAL A 226 -17.35 -16.11 -6.05
N ALA A 227 -18.38 -16.82 -5.56
CA ALA A 227 -18.19 -18.10 -4.87
C ALA A 227 -17.60 -19.21 -5.77
N GLY A 228 -17.84 -19.15 -7.08
CA GLY A 228 -17.31 -20.11 -8.07
C GLY A 228 -16.01 -19.67 -8.75
N LEU A 229 -15.56 -18.43 -8.54
CA LEU A 229 -14.38 -17.91 -9.20
C LEU A 229 -13.09 -18.44 -8.56
N LYS A 230 -12.08 -18.65 -9.40
CA LYS A 230 -10.73 -19.06 -8.97
C LYS A 230 -9.73 -18.13 -9.61
N ALA A 231 -8.87 -17.53 -8.79
CA ALA A 231 -7.72 -16.79 -9.30
C ALA A 231 -6.72 -17.77 -9.95
N ASP A 232 -6.00 -17.31 -10.97
CA ASP A 232 -4.94 -18.09 -11.59
C ASP A 232 -3.80 -18.29 -10.61
N GLY A 233 -3.48 -19.56 -10.33
CA GLY A 233 -2.39 -19.96 -9.42
C GLY A 233 -1.00 -20.00 -10.06
N SER A 234 -0.89 -19.83 -11.37
CA SER A 234 0.38 -20.04 -12.10
C SER A 234 1.47 -19.01 -11.75
N ALA A 235 1.06 -17.77 -11.43
CA ALA A 235 1.94 -16.67 -11.01
C ALA A 235 1.85 -16.36 -9.51
N MET A 236 1.36 -17.29 -8.70
CA MET A 236 1.28 -17.11 -7.25
C MET A 236 2.56 -17.57 -6.55
N ILE A 237 2.97 -16.83 -5.54
CA ILE A 237 4.13 -17.15 -4.71
C ILE A 237 3.97 -18.51 -4.06
N SER A 238 5.01 -19.35 -4.18
CA SER A 238 5.14 -20.62 -3.45
C SER A 238 6.36 -20.57 -2.54
N ASP A 239 6.14 -20.60 -1.23
CA ASP A 239 7.18 -20.53 -0.21
C ASP A 239 6.85 -21.40 1.02
N LEU A 240 7.64 -21.25 2.10
CA LEU A 240 7.42 -21.97 3.35
C LEU A 240 6.07 -21.65 4.05
N HIS A 241 5.40 -20.55 3.66
CA HIS A 241 4.13 -20.13 4.25
C HIS A 241 2.90 -20.64 3.50
N GLY A 242 3.07 -21.10 2.25
CA GLY A 242 1.99 -21.67 1.46
C GLY A 242 2.31 -21.80 -0.03
N SER A 243 1.66 -22.77 -0.66
CA SER A 243 1.76 -22.98 -2.10
C SER A 243 0.99 -21.92 -2.89
N GLY A 244 1.35 -21.71 -4.15
CA GLY A 244 0.61 -20.83 -5.07
C GLY A 244 -0.86 -21.24 -5.20
N THR A 245 -1.15 -22.54 -5.26
CA THR A 245 -2.53 -23.05 -5.28
C THR A 245 -3.32 -22.65 -4.02
N TYR A 246 -2.69 -22.70 -2.85
CA TYR A 246 -3.32 -22.27 -1.59
C TYR A 246 -3.55 -20.76 -1.59
N ARG A 247 -2.60 -19.95 -2.06
CA ARG A 247 -2.77 -18.50 -2.16
C ARG A 247 -3.88 -18.14 -3.15
N ALA A 248 -3.94 -18.79 -4.31
CA ALA A 248 -5.03 -18.61 -5.28
C ALA A 248 -6.41 -18.95 -4.67
N HIS A 249 -6.50 -20.02 -3.89
CA HIS A 249 -7.72 -20.35 -3.15
C HIS A 249 -8.08 -19.25 -2.13
N LEU A 250 -7.10 -18.75 -1.38
CA LEU A 250 -7.32 -17.68 -0.40
C LEU A 250 -7.79 -16.38 -1.06
N VAL A 251 -7.36 -16.05 -2.28
CA VAL A 251 -7.87 -14.88 -3.00
C VAL A 251 -9.40 -14.93 -3.10
N GLY A 252 -9.97 -16.05 -3.54
CA GLY A 252 -11.43 -16.23 -3.61
C GLY A 252 -12.10 -16.15 -2.23
N VAL A 253 -11.54 -16.81 -1.22
CA VAL A 253 -12.07 -16.79 0.15
C VAL A 253 -12.06 -15.38 0.74
N MET A 254 -10.96 -14.65 0.60
CA MET A 254 -10.85 -13.27 1.14
C MET A 254 -11.78 -12.31 0.39
N THR A 255 -11.91 -12.44 -0.93
CA THR A 255 -12.86 -11.64 -1.72
C THR A 255 -14.29 -11.88 -1.28
N LYS A 256 -14.70 -13.15 -1.16
CA LYS A 256 -16.04 -13.50 -0.66
C LYS A 256 -16.32 -12.92 0.73
N ARG A 257 -15.35 -13.00 1.65
CA ARG A 257 -15.48 -12.42 3.00
C ARG A 257 -15.56 -10.91 2.98
N ALA A 258 -14.75 -10.26 2.14
CA ALA A 258 -14.78 -8.81 2.01
C ALA A 258 -16.14 -8.31 1.51
N VAL A 259 -16.72 -8.97 0.50
CA VAL A 259 -18.06 -8.64 -0.02
C VAL A 259 -19.13 -8.91 1.04
N ALA A 260 -19.09 -10.05 1.71
CA ALA A 260 -20.05 -10.37 2.79
C ALA A 260 -20.00 -9.33 3.92
N ALA A 261 -18.82 -8.82 4.28
CA ALA A 261 -18.67 -7.76 5.29
C ALA A 261 -19.22 -6.39 4.85
N ILE A 262 -19.40 -6.17 3.55
CA ILE A 262 -20.03 -4.96 3.01
C ILE A 262 -21.54 -5.09 2.92
N THR A 263 -22.06 -6.30 2.61
CA THR A 263 -23.47 -6.53 2.31
C THR A 263 -24.29 -7.04 3.51
N GLY A 264 -23.64 -7.58 4.53
CA GLY A 264 -24.27 -8.18 5.72
C GLY A 264 -24.21 -7.37 6.93
#